data_a016ff57da95be40e7f9a84be5b585fa
#
_entry.id   a016ff57da95be40e7f9a84be5b585fa
#
_cell.length_a   1.000
_cell.length_b   1.000
_cell.length_c   1.000
_cell.angle_alpha   90.00
_cell.angle_beta   90.00
_cell.angle_gamma   90.00
#
_symmetry.space_group_name_H-M   'P 1'
#
loop_
_entity.id
_entity.type
_entity.pdbx_description
1 polymer ?
#
loop_
_entity_poly.entity_id
_entity_poly.type
_entity_poly.pdbx_seq_one_letter_code
_entity_poly.pdbx_strand_id
1 'polypeptide(L)'
;MVSELGVSRRAFLAGMSALVAGAWSDPPALTKRVEKLYKIAGCRQPNDLQFVSDGLWVLDQVDPNKAFKVRPEDGSILQELQTESIHGSGITYGNGALWIASTKMADPKEPPRTLKVDPKTGKTLKSWVTPGSGLYGKITPTSTVSGAHGLKWVDGKYWMAVPASGKLFLMEPESGEIVRSIPAPGVRTHGLAWDNGFLWCVESDGRVIYKLDPADGRQVSRIQLAKTDPEPHGLDIKDGVLWYCDAASSWICRIA
;
A
#
# COMPACT_ATOMS: atom_id res chain seq x y z
N MET A 1 -70.69 -33.89 -15.24
CA MET A 1 -70.38 -32.53 -15.74
C MET A 1 -69.41 -31.87 -14.78
N VAL A 2 -68.15 -31.91 -15.09
CA VAL A 2 -67.07 -31.30 -14.30
C VAL A 2 -66.35 -30.35 -15.25
N SER A 3 -66.38 -29.08 -14.95
CA SER A 3 -65.70 -28.02 -15.70
C SER A 3 -64.24 -27.88 -15.31
N GLU A 4 -63.33 -28.03 -16.25
CA GLU A 4 -61.91 -27.73 -16.11
C GLU A 4 -61.66 -26.21 -16.06
N LEU A 5 -61.00 -25.76 -15.01
CA LEU A 5 -60.45 -24.41 -14.90
C LEU A 5 -59.00 -24.42 -15.37
N GLY A 6 -58.74 -23.76 -16.52
CA GLY A 6 -57.42 -23.59 -17.07
C GLY A 6 -56.58 -22.62 -16.26
N VAL A 7 -55.41 -23.02 -15.83
CA VAL A 7 -54.39 -22.21 -15.17
C VAL A 7 -53.44 -21.62 -16.20
N SER A 8 -53.53 -20.33 -16.40
CA SER A 8 -52.62 -19.54 -17.25
C SER A 8 -51.25 -19.44 -16.62
N ARG A 9 -50.23 -20.04 -17.25
CA ARG A 9 -48.81 -19.84 -16.90
C ARG A 9 -48.35 -18.49 -17.47
N ARG A 10 -48.29 -17.46 -16.64
CA ARG A 10 -47.54 -16.24 -16.95
C ARG A 10 -46.04 -16.54 -16.84
N ALA A 11 -45.36 -16.48 -17.97
CA ALA A 11 -43.90 -16.52 -18.05
C ALA A 11 -43.33 -15.22 -17.48
N PHE A 12 -42.60 -15.31 -16.39
CA PHE A 12 -41.77 -14.21 -15.86
C PHE A 12 -40.47 -14.20 -16.69
N LEU A 13 -40.33 -13.28 -17.61
CA LEU A 13 -39.08 -12.93 -18.25
C LEU A 13 -38.26 -12.11 -17.26
N ALA A 14 -37.36 -12.78 -16.56
CA ALA A 14 -36.31 -12.11 -15.80
C ALA A 14 -35.28 -11.51 -16.78
N GLY A 15 -35.35 -10.21 -16.97
CA GLY A 15 -34.34 -9.46 -17.70
C GLY A 15 -33.02 -9.51 -16.95
N MET A 16 -32.08 -10.36 -17.36
CA MET A 16 -30.68 -10.27 -16.96
C MET A 16 -30.08 -9.04 -17.64
N SER A 17 -30.03 -7.93 -16.91
CA SER A 17 -29.14 -6.82 -17.27
C SER A 17 -27.71 -7.29 -17.10
N ALA A 18 -27.07 -7.67 -18.21
CA ALA A 18 -25.63 -7.86 -18.25
C ALA A 18 -24.99 -6.48 -17.99
N LEU A 19 -24.46 -6.30 -16.79
CA LEU A 19 -23.48 -5.25 -16.53
C LEU A 19 -22.27 -5.56 -17.43
N VAL A 20 -22.18 -4.87 -18.56
CA VAL A 20 -20.97 -4.80 -19.36
C VAL A 20 -19.97 -4.06 -18.48
N ALA A 21 -19.11 -4.82 -17.77
CA ALA A 21 -17.88 -4.29 -17.21
C ALA A 21 -17.07 -3.78 -18.42
N GLY A 22 -17.13 -2.48 -18.66
CA GLY A 22 -16.30 -1.84 -19.67
C GLY A 22 -14.86 -2.18 -19.33
N ALA A 23 -14.18 -2.92 -20.21
CA ALA A 23 -12.75 -3.11 -20.11
C ALA A 23 -12.12 -1.71 -20.21
N TRP A 24 -11.63 -1.21 -19.10
CA TRP A 24 -10.91 0.06 -19.11
C TRP A 24 -9.61 -0.20 -19.85
N SER A 25 -9.39 0.54 -20.92
CA SER A 25 -8.10 0.50 -21.62
C SER A 25 -7.01 0.94 -20.65
N ASP A 26 -5.88 0.27 -20.69
CA ASP A 26 -4.70 0.67 -19.95
C ASP A 26 -4.40 2.16 -20.20
N PRO A 27 -4.21 2.97 -19.16
CA PRO A 27 -3.87 4.38 -19.33
C PRO A 27 -2.52 4.51 -20.03
N PRO A 28 -2.27 5.64 -20.73
CA PRO A 28 -0.97 5.87 -21.37
C PRO A 28 0.16 5.78 -20.34
N ALA A 29 1.22 5.06 -20.71
CA ALA A 29 2.41 4.97 -19.89
C ALA A 29 3.28 6.20 -20.08
N LEU A 30 3.70 6.82 -18.99
CA LEU A 30 4.70 7.88 -18.99
C LEU A 30 6.08 7.26 -18.82
N THR A 31 7.04 7.65 -19.68
CA THR A 31 8.45 7.32 -19.47
C THR A 31 9.09 8.39 -18.62
N LYS A 32 9.73 7.99 -17.55
CA LYS A 32 10.38 8.85 -16.58
C LYS A 32 11.78 8.34 -16.28
N ARG A 33 12.69 9.25 -15.95
CA ARG A 33 14.04 8.91 -15.51
C ARG A 33 14.06 8.64 -14.02
N VAL A 34 14.77 7.59 -13.61
CA VAL A 34 15.04 7.28 -12.21
C VAL A 34 16.41 7.78 -11.81
N GLU A 35 16.49 8.48 -10.71
CA GLU A 35 17.73 8.89 -10.06
C GLU A 35 17.92 8.13 -8.76
N LYS A 36 19.04 7.42 -8.65
CA LYS A 36 19.51 6.80 -7.39
C LYS A 36 20.15 7.88 -6.54
N LEU A 37 19.63 8.14 -5.35
CA LEU A 37 20.09 9.22 -4.49
C LEU A 37 21.14 8.72 -3.49
N TYR A 38 20.71 7.88 -2.55
CA TYR A 38 21.56 7.36 -1.48
C TYR A 38 21.02 6.04 -0.92
N LYS A 39 21.84 5.41 -0.08
CA LYS A 39 21.44 4.33 0.82
C LYS A 39 21.60 4.81 2.25
N ILE A 40 20.68 4.40 3.12
CA ILE A 40 20.70 4.79 4.54
C ILE A 40 21.60 3.82 5.29
N ALA A 41 22.54 4.34 6.07
CA ALA A 41 23.44 3.52 6.88
C ALA A 41 22.65 2.67 7.90
N GLY A 42 22.88 1.36 7.89
CA GLY A 42 22.18 0.43 8.78
C GLY A 42 20.78 0.01 8.35
N CYS A 43 20.15 0.66 7.33
CA CYS A 43 18.91 0.21 6.71
C CYS A 43 19.22 -0.79 5.59
N ARG A 44 18.77 -2.02 5.75
CA ARG A 44 19.15 -3.12 4.85
C ARG A 44 18.09 -3.40 3.79
N GLN A 45 16.83 -3.19 4.15
CA GLN A 45 15.70 -3.49 3.27
C GLN A 45 14.60 -2.43 3.44
N PRO A 46 14.84 -1.18 2.94
CA PRO A 46 13.85 -0.11 3.01
C PRO A 46 12.60 -0.53 2.24
N ASN A 47 11.48 -0.63 2.93
CA ASN A 47 10.26 -1.17 2.32
C ASN A 47 9.18 -0.12 2.07
N ASP A 48 9.11 0.92 2.91
CA ASP A 48 8.24 2.07 2.67
C ASP A 48 8.85 3.35 3.23
N LEU A 49 8.36 4.49 2.76
CA LEU A 49 8.86 5.81 3.13
C LEU A 49 7.75 6.86 3.19
N GLN A 50 7.93 7.85 4.07
CA GLN A 50 6.97 8.92 4.29
C GLN A 50 7.67 10.24 4.60
N PHE A 51 7.43 11.27 3.81
CA PHE A 51 7.85 12.64 4.11
C PHE A 51 7.06 13.23 5.27
N VAL A 52 7.78 13.93 6.13
CA VAL A 52 7.26 14.78 7.19
C VAL A 52 7.92 16.17 7.10
N SER A 53 7.45 17.16 7.86
CA SER A 53 7.95 18.53 7.77
C SER A 53 9.45 18.68 8.06
N ASP A 54 10.03 17.76 8.82
CA ASP A 54 11.40 17.81 9.32
C ASP A 54 12.25 16.57 8.92
N GLY A 55 11.86 15.86 7.84
CA GLY A 55 12.63 14.72 7.34
C GLY A 55 11.84 13.73 6.51
N LEU A 56 12.45 12.57 6.32
CA LEU A 56 11.88 11.42 5.62
C LEU A 56 11.96 10.20 6.54
N TRP A 57 10.81 9.65 6.92
CA TRP A 57 10.76 8.34 7.57
C TRP A 57 10.94 7.24 6.56
N VAL A 58 11.75 6.24 6.89
CA VAL A 58 11.97 5.02 6.09
C VAL A 58 11.90 3.82 7.01
N LEU A 59 11.13 2.80 6.63
CA LEU A 59 10.94 1.59 7.39
C LEU A 59 11.84 0.48 6.85
N ASP A 60 12.69 -0.10 7.71
CA ASP A 60 13.46 -1.31 7.41
C ASP A 60 12.61 -2.55 7.71
N GLN A 61 12.41 -3.39 6.71
CA GLN A 61 11.57 -4.58 6.83
C GLN A 61 12.21 -5.72 7.62
N VAL A 62 13.54 -5.79 7.64
CA VAL A 62 14.26 -6.91 8.26
C VAL A 62 14.57 -6.65 9.73
N ASP A 63 14.68 -7.72 10.49
CA ASP A 63 15.08 -7.66 11.89
C ASP A 63 16.39 -6.84 12.06
N PRO A 64 16.41 -5.91 13.03
CA PRO A 64 15.47 -5.70 14.13
C PRO A 64 14.27 -4.78 13.86
N ASN A 65 13.85 -4.58 12.59
CA ASN A 65 12.64 -3.81 12.21
C ASN A 65 12.67 -2.35 12.69
N LYS A 66 13.63 -1.60 12.18
CA LYS A 66 13.83 -0.20 12.56
C LYS A 66 13.07 0.76 11.64
N ALA A 67 12.70 1.90 12.19
CA ALA A 67 12.31 3.08 11.43
C ALA A 67 13.41 4.14 11.53
N PHE A 68 13.84 4.65 10.39
CA PHE A 68 14.86 5.69 10.28
C PHE A 68 14.19 7.00 9.85
N LYS A 69 14.44 8.08 10.58
CA LYS A 69 14.17 9.42 10.09
C LYS A 69 15.46 10.01 9.57
N VAL A 70 15.45 10.40 8.29
CA VAL A 70 16.67 10.88 7.62
C VAL A 70 16.46 12.25 7.02
N ARG A 71 17.57 12.96 6.76
CA ARG A 71 17.58 14.17 5.94
C ARG A 71 17.37 13.75 4.47
N PRO A 72 16.39 14.34 3.76
CA PRO A 72 16.09 13.93 2.39
C PRO A 72 17.23 14.19 1.38
N GLU A 73 18.08 15.20 1.66
CA GLU A 73 19.11 15.64 0.74
C GLU A 73 20.28 14.66 0.62
N ASP A 74 20.62 13.94 1.70
CA ASP A 74 21.83 13.11 1.76
C ASP A 74 21.65 11.76 2.48
N GLY A 75 20.46 11.50 3.06
CA GLY A 75 20.17 10.27 3.80
C GLY A 75 20.82 10.19 5.19
N SER A 76 21.39 11.30 5.70
CA SER A 76 21.96 11.33 7.05
C SER A 76 20.87 11.09 8.10
N ILE A 77 21.15 10.23 9.08
CA ILE A 77 20.19 9.81 10.10
C ILE A 77 19.95 10.93 11.09
N LEU A 78 18.70 11.35 11.23
CA LEU A 78 18.21 12.31 12.23
C LEU A 78 17.69 11.58 13.48
N GLN A 79 17.09 10.41 13.28
CA GLN A 79 16.54 9.59 14.36
C GLN A 79 16.47 8.12 13.90
N GLU A 80 16.71 7.22 14.84
CA GLU A 80 16.55 5.79 14.65
C GLU A 80 15.64 5.25 15.76
N LEU A 81 14.65 4.45 15.39
CA LEU A 81 13.70 3.83 16.32
C LEU A 81 13.70 2.32 16.13
N GLN A 82 13.82 1.60 17.23
CA GLN A 82 13.44 0.20 17.27
C GLN A 82 11.92 0.11 17.36
N THR A 83 11.27 -0.52 16.38
CA THR A 83 9.82 -0.73 16.40
C THR A 83 9.45 -2.13 16.86
N GLU A 84 8.18 -2.33 17.19
CA GLU A 84 7.64 -3.65 17.56
C GLU A 84 6.97 -4.35 16.38
N SER A 85 7.14 -3.82 15.16
CA SER A 85 6.67 -4.47 13.95
C SER A 85 7.52 -5.70 13.62
N ILE A 86 6.91 -6.69 12.98
CA ILE A 86 7.60 -7.86 12.45
C ILE A 86 7.38 -7.88 10.95
N HIS A 87 8.47 -7.83 10.20
CA HIS A 87 8.42 -7.72 8.76
C HIS A 87 7.58 -6.50 8.34
N GLY A 88 7.93 -5.32 8.91
CA GLY A 88 7.23 -4.06 8.67
C GLY A 88 7.32 -3.66 7.22
N SER A 89 6.17 -3.38 6.58
CA SER A 89 6.13 -3.14 5.14
C SER A 89 5.63 -1.75 4.77
N GLY A 90 4.67 -1.19 5.49
CA GLY A 90 4.15 0.15 5.26
C GLY A 90 4.42 1.10 6.41
N ILE A 91 4.73 2.37 6.13
CA ILE A 91 4.87 3.42 7.14
C ILE A 91 4.18 4.70 6.68
N THR A 92 3.44 5.34 7.58
CA THR A 92 2.96 6.71 7.38
C THR A 92 2.92 7.47 8.70
N TYR A 93 2.80 8.80 8.64
CA TYR A 93 2.73 9.65 9.82
C TYR A 93 1.46 10.49 9.82
N GLY A 94 0.74 10.49 10.93
CA GLY A 94 -0.46 11.30 11.10
C GLY A 94 -0.96 11.29 12.54
N ASN A 95 -1.67 12.33 12.95
CA ASN A 95 -2.16 12.53 14.33
C ASN A 95 -1.07 12.31 15.39
N GLY A 96 0.14 12.82 15.13
CA GLY A 96 1.25 12.74 16.08
C GLY A 96 1.84 11.35 16.30
N ALA A 97 1.50 10.37 15.47
CA ALA A 97 1.98 8.99 15.56
C ALA A 97 2.52 8.48 14.22
N LEU A 98 3.40 7.50 14.27
CA LEU A 98 3.70 6.65 13.14
C LEU A 98 2.65 5.54 13.07
N TRP A 99 2.28 5.18 11.84
CA TRP A 99 1.42 4.04 11.55
C TRP A 99 2.22 3.06 10.73
N ILE A 100 2.34 1.83 11.21
CA ILE A 100 3.21 0.81 10.61
C ILE A 100 2.40 -0.44 10.33
N ALA A 101 2.48 -0.93 9.10
CA ALA A 101 1.93 -2.23 8.72
C ALA A 101 2.93 -3.33 9.09
N SER A 102 2.59 -4.14 10.10
CA SER A 102 3.29 -5.37 10.46
C SER A 102 2.67 -6.52 9.67
N THR A 103 3.39 -7.03 8.66
CA THR A 103 2.84 -8.07 7.79
C THR A 103 2.89 -9.46 8.43
N LYS A 104 3.58 -9.60 9.55
CA LYS A 104 3.66 -10.80 10.38
C LYS A 104 3.50 -10.42 11.85
N MET A 105 3.26 -11.43 12.69
CA MET A 105 3.25 -11.30 14.14
C MET A 105 4.23 -12.30 14.76
N ALA A 106 4.60 -12.09 16.03
CA ALA A 106 5.52 -12.99 16.75
C ALA A 106 4.96 -14.42 16.85
N ASP A 107 3.66 -14.54 17.15
CA ASP A 107 2.95 -15.80 16.96
C ASP A 107 2.42 -15.83 15.51
N PRO A 108 2.86 -16.79 14.68
CA PRO A 108 2.40 -16.92 13.30
C PRO A 108 0.90 -17.29 13.16
N LYS A 109 0.23 -17.62 14.26
CA LYS A 109 -1.22 -17.82 14.29
C LYS A 109 -1.99 -16.51 14.44
N GLU A 110 -1.35 -15.45 14.91
CA GLU A 110 -1.99 -14.14 14.97
C GLU A 110 -2.07 -13.48 13.60
N PRO A 111 -3.19 -12.79 13.30
CA PRO A 111 -3.34 -12.08 12.04
C PRO A 111 -2.38 -10.86 11.97
N PRO A 112 -1.91 -10.50 10.78
CA PRO A 112 -1.19 -9.23 10.55
C PRO A 112 -1.92 -8.02 11.10
N ARG A 113 -1.17 -7.02 11.55
CA ARG A 113 -1.72 -5.83 12.21
C ARG A 113 -1.15 -4.53 11.65
N THR A 114 -1.95 -3.48 11.74
CA THR A 114 -1.46 -2.10 11.64
C THR A 114 -1.24 -1.56 13.05
N LEU A 115 -0.06 -1.00 13.30
CA LEU A 115 0.38 -0.50 14.60
C LEU A 115 0.37 1.02 14.60
N LYS A 116 -0.22 1.64 15.63
CA LYS A 116 -0.01 3.04 15.99
C LYS A 116 1.19 3.11 16.92
N VAL A 117 2.24 3.81 16.53
CA VAL A 117 3.55 3.78 17.19
C VAL A 117 3.95 5.18 17.64
N ASP A 118 4.46 5.29 18.86
CA ASP A 118 5.03 6.53 19.37
C ASP A 118 6.31 6.90 18.58
N PRO A 119 6.34 8.06 17.89
CA PRO A 119 7.47 8.45 17.07
C PRO A 119 8.72 8.85 17.86
N LYS A 120 8.66 8.86 19.18
CA LYS A 120 9.81 9.17 20.05
C LYS A 120 10.45 7.89 20.59
N THR A 121 9.65 6.87 20.86
CA THR A 121 10.12 5.66 21.58
C THR A 121 10.08 4.40 20.73
N GLY A 122 9.35 4.38 19.60
CA GLY A 122 9.12 3.20 18.78
C GLY A 122 8.11 2.20 19.38
N LYS A 123 7.51 2.53 20.53
CA LYS A 123 6.54 1.66 21.21
C LYS A 123 5.17 1.69 20.57
N THR A 124 4.53 0.54 20.48
CA THR A 124 3.15 0.41 20.00
C THR A 124 2.18 0.97 21.04
N LEU A 125 1.41 1.97 20.64
CA LEU A 125 0.36 2.59 21.45
C LEU A 125 -0.97 1.84 21.32
N LYS A 126 -1.26 1.34 20.10
CA LYS A 126 -2.50 0.61 19.77
C LYS A 126 -2.29 -0.18 18.48
N SER A 127 -3.09 -1.22 18.26
CA SER A 127 -3.02 -1.99 17.03
C SER A 127 -4.39 -2.49 16.59
N TRP A 128 -4.55 -2.71 15.29
CA TRP A 128 -5.76 -3.25 14.67
C TRP A 128 -5.39 -4.38 13.73
N VAL A 129 -6.26 -5.38 13.63
CA VAL A 129 -6.12 -6.43 12.63
C VAL A 129 -6.21 -5.81 11.23
N THR A 130 -5.27 -6.15 10.36
CA THR A 130 -5.28 -5.68 8.97
C THR A 130 -6.37 -6.40 8.19
N PRO A 131 -7.37 -5.68 7.63
CA PRO A 131 -8.44 -6.29 6.88
C PRO A 131 -7.92 -6.92 5.57
N GLY A 132 -8.51 -8.06 5.17
CA GLY A 132 -8.17 -8.70 3.91
C GLY A 132 -6.78 -9.33 3.84
N SER A 133 -6.10 -9.48 4.99
CA SER A 133 -4.85 -10.23 5.08
C SER A 133 -5.03 -11.67 4.60
N GLY A 134 -4.04 -12.20 3.92
CA GLY A 134 -4.12 -13.54 3.35
C GLY A 134 -2.87 -13.94 2.56
N LEU A 135 -2.98 -15.02 1.82
CA LEU A 135 -1.96 -15.45 0.87
C LEU A 135 -2.11 -14.66 -0.44
N TYR A 136 -1.01 -14.31 -1.10
CA TYR A 136 -1.04 -13.65 -2.41
C TYR A 136 0.15 -14.06 -3.28
N GLY A 137 0.09 -13.73 -4.58
CA GLY A 137 1.11 -14.11 -5.55
C GLY A 137 1.15 -15.61 -5.81
N LYS A 138 2.35 -16.16 -6.05
CA LYS A 138 2.54 -17.60 -6.25
C LYS A 138 2.48 -18.34 -4.91
N ILE A 139 1.37 -19.03 -4.65
CA ILE A 139 1.17 -19.78 -3.42
C ILE A 139 1.96 -21.09 -3.47
N THR A 140 2.73 -21.36 -2.43
CA THR A 140 3.51 -22.58 -2.19
C THR A 140 3.17 -23.15 -0.81
N PRO A 141 3.57 -24.40 -0.49
CA PRO A 141 3.34 -24.96 0.84
C PRO A 141 3.98 -24.16 2.00
N THR A 142 4.96 -23.30 1.68
CA THR A 142 5.66 -22.44 2.65
C THR A 142 5.15 -21.00 2.65
N SER A 143 4.15 -20.68 1.81
CA SER A 143 3.56 -19.33 1.80
C SER A 143 2.87 -19.04 3.14
N THR A 144 3.11 -17.83 3.66
CA THR A 144 2.50 -17.36 4.91
C THR A 144 1.53 -16.22 4.64
N VAL A 145 0.58 -16.03 5.53
CA VAL A 145 -0.33 -14.88 5.49
C VAL A 145 0.47 -13.57 5.53
N SER A 146 0.08 -12.62 4.71
CA SER A 146 0.65 -11.28 4.64
C SER A 146 -0.43 -10.23 4.87
N GLY A 147 -0.04 -9.10 5.49
CA GLY A 147 -0.91 -7.98 5.77
C GLY A 147 -0.83 -6.86 4.74
N ALA A 148 -0.94 -5.61 5.20
CA ALA A 148 -0.78 -4.43 4.37
C ALA A 148 0.71 -4.18 4.04
N HIS A 149 0.96 -3.65 2.84
CA HIS A 149 2.31 -3.38 2.36
C HIS A 149 2.64 -1.89 2.25
N GLY A 150 1.72 -1.04 1.86
CA GLY A 150 1.90 0.40 1.82
C GLY A 150 0.86 1.13 2.64
N LEU A 151 1.25 2.24 3.26
CA LEU A 151 0.37 3.13 4.01
C LEU A 151 0.53 4.57 3.54
N LYS A 152 -0.57 5.33 3.49
CA LYS A 152 -0.54 6.78 3.21
C LYS A 152 -1.59 7.54 4.01
N TRP A 153 -1.14 8.45 4.85
CA TRP A 153 -2.01 9.36 5.59
C TRP A 153 -2.57 10.45 4.69
N VAL A 154 -3.90 10.66 4.76
CA VAL A 154 -4.63 11.67 3.98
C VAL A 154 -5.81 12.17 4.80
N ASP A 155 -5.88 13.47 5.09
CA ASP A 155 -7.04 14.14 5.69
C ASP A 155 -7.62 13.43 6.93
N GLY A 156 -6.76 13.08 7.88
CA GLY A 156 -7.17 12.45 9.14
C GLY A 156 -7.43 10.94 9.05
N LYS A 157 -7.27 10.33 7.89
CA LYS A 157 -7.41 8.89 7.63
C LYS A 157 -6.16 8.34 6.96
N TYR A 158 -6.08 7.02 6.78
CA TYR A 158 -4.98 6.46 5.99
C TYR A 158 -5.47 5.42 4.99
N TRP A 159 -4.89 5.48 3.80
CA TRP A 159 -4.98 4.42 2.82
C TRP A 159 -4.01 3.31 3.16
N MET A 160 -4.40 2.06 2.88
CA MET A 160 -3.51 0.89 2.96
C MET A 160 -3.66 0.00 1.74
N ALA A 161 -2.55 -0.51 1.24
CA ALA A 161 -2.52 -1.51 0.18
C ALA A 161 -2.45 -2.91 0.79
N VAL A 162 -3.41 -3.77 0.47
CA VAL A 162 -3.45 -5.15 0.97
C VAL A 162 -3.46 -6.12 -0.22
N PRO A 163 -2.29 -6.58 -0.68
CA PRO A 163 -2.16 -7.40 -1.90
C PRO A 163 -3.06 -8.64 -1.91
N ALA A 164 -3.14 -9.34 -0.77
CA ALA A 164 -3.94 -10.55 -0.66
C ALA A 164 -5.43 -10.34 -0.94
N SER A 165 -5.95 -9.15 -0.68
CA SER A 165 -7.36 -8.82 -0.96
C SER A 165 -7.60 -8.26 -2.36
N GLY A 166 -6.54 -7.86 -3.08
CA GLY A 166 -6.65 -7.11 -4.33
C GLY A 166 -7.30 -5.73 -4.15
N LYS A 167 -7.18 -5.12 -2.96
CA LYS A 167 -7.84 -3.86 -2.61
C LYS A 167 -6.88 -2.86 -1.96
N LEU A 168 -7.24 -1.58 -2.13
CA LEU A 168 -6.76 -0.48 -1.32
C LEU A 168 -7.90 -0.07 -0.39
N PHE A 169 -7.65 0.02 0.91
CA PHE A 169 -8.63 0.40 1.93
C PHE A 169 -8.34 1.80 2.47
N LEU A 170 -9.37 2.63 2.61
CA LEU A 170 -9.33 3.85 3.40
C LEU A 170 -9.81 3.52 4.81
N MET A 171 -8.99 3.79 5.81
CA MET A 171 -9.19 3.37 7.19
C MET A 171 -9.46 4.54 8.13
N GLU A 172 -10.38 4.35 9.05
CA GLU A 172 -10.55 5.20 10.22
C GLU A 172 -9.47 4.87 11.26
N PRO A 173 -8.56 5.79 11.60
CA PRO A 173 -7.39 5.45 12.40
C PRO A 173 -7.71 5.06 13.84
N GLU A 174 -8.70 5.66 14.49
CA GLU A 174 -8.96 5.41 15.90
C GLU A 174 -9.83 4.16 16.14
N SER A 175 -10.71 3.78 15.22
CA SER A 175 -11.52 2.57 15.32
C SER A 175 -10.91 1.38 14.57
N GLY A 176 -10.11 1.62 13.51
CA GLY A 176 -9.62 0.59 12.61
C GLY A 176 -10.70 0.10 11.63
N GLU A 177 -11.80 0.83 11.50
CA GLU A 177 -12.88 0.51 10.57
C GLU A 177 -12.54 0.89 9.14
N ILE A 178 -13.08 0.11 8.20
CA ILE A 178 -12.98 0.42 6.78
C ILE A 178 -14.00 1.50 6.44
N VAL A 179 -13.54 2.67 6.01
CA VAL A 179 -14.41 3.75 5.50
C VAL A 179 -14.88 3.40 4.09
N ARG A 180 -13.97 2.93 3.25
CA ARG A 180 -14.26 2.41 1.90
C ARG A 180 -13.08 1.61 1.35
N SER A 181 -13.30 0.94 0.23
CA SER A 181 -12.24 0.28 -0.53
C SER A 181 -12.39 0.50 -2.02
N ILE A 182 -11.26 0.46 -2.73
CA ILE A 182 -11.18 0.48 -4.19
C ILE A 182 -10.34 -0.70 -4.69
N PRO A 183 -10.49 -1.14 -5.94
CA PRO A 183 -9.62 -2.15 -6.54
C PRO A 183 -8.15 -1.70 -6.53
N ALA A 184 -7.25 -2.61 -6.23
CA ALA A 184 -5.81 -2.39 -6.34
C ALA A 184 -5.34 -2.61 -7.80
N PRO A 185 -4.34 -1.84 -8.29
CA PRO A 185 -3.87 -1.97 -9.67
C PRO A 185 -2.82 -3.08 -9.78
N GLY A 186 -3.23 -4.34 -9.82
CA GLY A 186 -2.30 -5.46 -9.97
C GLY A 186 -2.23 -6.36 -8.73
N VAL A 187 -1.23 -7.23 -8.67
CA VAL A 187 -1.15 -8.34 -7.70
C VAL A 187 -0.27 -7.99 -6.50
N ARG A 188 0.89 -7.33 -6.76
CA ARG A 188 1.88 -7.02 -5.71
C ARG A 188 1.94 -5.53 -5.45
N THR A 189 0.81 -4.98 -4.96
CA THR A 189 0.72 -3.56 -4.61
C THR A 189 1.46 -3.25 -3.31
N HIS A 190 2.26 -2.16 -3.34
CA HIS A 190 3.10 -1.71 -2.22
C HIS A 190 2.85 -0.24 -1.89
N GLY A 191 3.88 0.58 -1.96
CA GLY A 191 3.89 1.96 -1.53
C GLY A 191 2.78 2.83 -2.11
N LEU A 192 2.30 3.74 -1.30
CA LEU A 192 1.24 4.68 -1.62
C LEU A 192 1.71 6.12 -1.46
N ALA A 193 1.33 7.01 -2.39
CA ALA A 193 1.50 8.44 -2.25
C ALA A 193 0.20 9.18 -2.56
N TRP A 194 0.10 10.42 -2.12
CA TRP A 194 -1.06 11.27 -2.37
C TRP A 194 -0.64 12.59 -2.97
N ASP A 195 -1.25 12.95 -4.09
CA ASP A 195 -0.99 14.22 -4.75
C ASP A 195 -2.23 14.78 -5.44
N ASN A 196 -2.59 16.03 -5.11
CA ASN A 196 -3.65 16.77 -5.78
C ASN A 196 -4.96 15.99 -5.96
N GLY A 197 -5.40 15.27 -4.91
CA GLY A 197 -6.64 14.51 -4.92
C GLY A 197 -6.54 13.13 -5.59
N PHE A 198 -5.35 12.68 -5.99
CA PHE A 198 -5.11 11.37 -6.58
C PHE A 198 -4.25 10.50 -5.68
N LEU A 199 -4.54 9.20 -5.70
CA LEU A 199 -3.76 8.19 -5.03
C LEU A 199 -2.76 7.58 -6.02
N TRP A 200 -1.48 7.54 -5.66
CA TRP A 200 -0.47 6.81 -6.39
C TRP A 200 -0.20 5.47 -5.72
N CYS A 201 -0.01 4.42 -6.49
CA CYS A 201 0.19 3.06 -6.00
C CYS A 201 1.26 2.33 -6.81
N VAL A 202 2.23 1.77 -6.12
CA VAL A 202 3.24 0.89 -6.71
C VAL A 202 2.65 -0.50 -6.97
N GLU A 203 2.94 -1.06 -8.13
CA GLU A 203 2.87 -2.47 -8.45
C GLU A 203 4.30 -2.95 -8.72
N SER A 204 4.89 -3.68 -7.77
CA SER A 204 6.33 -3.93 -7.75
C SER A 204 6.78 -4.93 -8.82
N ASP A 205 6.03 -6.00 -9.06
CA ASP A 205 6.43 -7.05 -10.02
C ASP A 205 6.52 -6.51 -11.45
N GLY A 206 5.58 -5.69 -11.86
CA GLY A 206 5.57 -5.00 -13.15
C GLY A 206 6.44 -3.74 -13.20
N ARG A 207 6.97 -3.27 -12.06
CA ARG A 207 7.69 -1.99 -11.94
C ARG A 207 6.85 -0.82 -12.46
N VAL A 208 5.58 -0.79 -12.07
CA VAL A 208 4.63 0.23 -12.50
C VAL A 208 4.17 1.06 -11.30
N ILE A 209 4.06 2.36 -11.51
CA ILE A 209 3.46 3.26 -10.52
C ILE A 209 2.21 3.85 -11.15
N TYR A 210 1.05 3.50 -10.60
CA TYR A 210 -0.25 3.93 -11.10
C TYR A 210 -0.74 5.17 -10.37
N LYS A 211 -1.32 6.11 -11.13
CA LYS A 211 -2.13 7.21 -10.60
C LYS A 211 -3.59 6.81 -10.65
N LEU A 212 -4.27 6.81 -9.52
CA LEU A 212 -5.62 6.31 -9.37
C LEU A 212 -6.58 7.42 -8.94
N ASP A 213 -7.79 7.37 -9.46
CA ASP A 213 -8.91 8.11 -8.88
C ASP A 213 -9.30 7.43 -7.56
N PRO A 214 -9.23 8.12 -6.42
CA PRO A 214 -9.53 7.50 -5.13
C PRO A 214 -11.03 7.24 -4.92
N ALA A 215 -11.90 7.70 -5.81
CA ALA A 215 -13.34 7.45 -5.71
C ALA A 215 -13.70 6.01 -6.08
N ASP A 216 -13.06 5.46 -7.10
CA ASP A 216 -13.43 4.17 -7.70
C ASP A 216 -12.22 3.25 -8.04
N GLY A 217 -10.99 3.75 -7.93
CA GLY A 217 -9.77 3.03 -8.29
C GLY A 217 -9.43 3.08 -9.78
N ARG A 218 -10.14 3.90 -10.57
CA ARG A 218 -9.87 4.06 -11.99
C ARG A 218 -8.44 4.56 -12.19
N GLN A 219 -7.72 3.88 -13.07
CA GLN A 219 -6.37 4.25 -13.47
C GLN A 219 -6.39 5.49 -14.38
N VAL A 220 -5.79 6.60 -13.91
CA VAL A 220 -5.72 7.87 -14.64
C VAL A 220 -4.49 7.92 -15.54
N SER A 221 -3.35 7.50 -15.03
CA SER A 221 -2.08 7.38 -15.74
C SER A 221 -1.17 6.37 -15.03
N ARG A 222 -0.06 6.02 -15.68
CA ARG A 222 0.95 5.14 -15.10
C ARG A 222 2.36 5.55 -15.51
N ILE A 223 3.33 5.26 -14.66
CA ILE A 223 4.74 5.38 -14.95
C ILE A 223 5.28 3.96 -15.04
N GLN A 224 5.89 3.60 -16.17
CA GLN A 224 6.60 2.34 -16.36
C GLN A 224 8.08 2.58 -16.10
N LEU A 225 8.65 1.93 -15.10
CA LEU A 225 10.10 1.95 -14.86
C LEU A 225 10.79 0.90 -15.73
N ALA A 226 12.05 1.16 -16.07
CA ALA A 226 12.86 0.21 -16.81
C ALA A 226 13.23 -1.00 -15.94
N LYS A 227 13.47 -2.16 -16.57
CA LYS A 227 13.93 -3.37 -15.86
C LYS A 227 15.26 -3.20 -15.13
N THR A 228 16.07 -2.25 -15.59
CA THR A 228 17.38 -1.89 -15.01
C THR A 228 17.28 -0.92 -13.84
N ASP A 229 16.13 -0.28 -13.65
CA ASP A 229 15.91 0.60 -12.50
C ASP A 229 15.74 -0.21 -11.21
N PRO A 230 16.02 0.36 -10.03
CA PRO A 230 15.65 -0.22 -8.76
C PRO A 230 14.15 -0.58 -8.71
N GLU A 231 13.82 -1.71 -8.10
CA GLU A 231 12.42 -2.15 -7.99
C GLU A 231 11.65 -1.27 -7.01
N PRO A 232 10.53 -0.64 -7.42
CA PRO A 232 9.80 0.23 -6.52
C PRO A 232 9.04 -0.59 -5.45
N HIS A 233 9.21 -0.21 -4.18
CA HIS A 233 8.46 -0.73 -3.04
C HIS A 233 7.68 0.39 -2.37
N GLY A 234 8.28 1.11 -1.42
CA GLY A 234 7.64 2.26 -0.80
C GLY A 234 7.55 3.46 -1.72
N LEU A 235 6.59 4.33 -1.48
CA LEU A 235 6.35 5.50 -2.33
C LEU A 235 5.89 6.69 -1.50
N ASP A 236 6.43 7.86 -1.79
CA ASP A 236 5.85 9.14 -1.37
C ASP A 236 6.12 10.24 -2.39
N ILE A 237 5.56 11.42 -2.16
CA ILE A 237 5.73 12.58 -3.03
C ILE A 237 6.16 13.79 -2.20
N LYS A 238 7.13 14.55 -2.74
CA LYS A 238 7.57 15.82 -2.19
C LYS A 238 7.69 16.83 -3.32
N ASP A 239 7.05 17.98 -3.17
CA ASP A 239 7.09 19.08 -4.15
C ASP A 239 6.74 18.62 -5.59
N GLY A 240 5.75 17.72 -5.72
CA GLY A 240 5.31 17.16 -6.99
C GLY A 240 6.23 16.10 -7.58
N VAL A 241 7.31 15.71 -6.89
CA VAL A 241 8.27 14.69 -7.31
C VAL A 241 8.06 13.41 -6.53
N LEU A 242 7.89 12.29 -7.24
CA LEU A 242 7.75 10.96 -6.63
C LEU A 242 9.12 10.44 -6.16
N TRP A 243 9.12 9.93 -4.95
CA TRP A 243 10.26 9.24 -4.34
C TRP A 243 9.85 7.82 -3.99
N TYR A 244 10.77 6.89 -4.16
CA TYR A 244 10.54 5.50 -3.78
C TYR A 244 11.79 4.84 -3.19
N CYS A 245 11.61 3.76 -2.46
CA CYS A 245 12.70 2.90 -2.01
C CYS A 245 12.64 1.54 -2.71
N ASP A 246 13.82 0.92 -2.84
CA ASP A 246 13.98 -0.45 -3.34
C ASP A 246 14.43 -1.36 -2.20
N ALA A 247 13.56 -2.30 -1.82
CA ALA A 247 13.85 -3.25 -0.75
C ALA A 247 14.97 -4.25 -1.11
N ALA A 248 15.22 -4.50 -2.40
CA ALA A 248 16.24 -5.46 -2.83
C ALA A 248 17.65 -4.84 -2.89
N SER A 249 17.77 -3.63 -3.38
CA SER A 249 19.06 -2.95 -3.59
C SER A 249 19.36 -1.83 -2.58
N SER A 250 18.41 -1.55 -1.68
CA SER A 250 18.48 -0.55 -0.59
C SER A 250 18.65 0.90 -1.06
N TRP A 251 18.33 1.21 -2.31
CA TRP A 251 18.38 2.58 -2.82
C TRP A 251 17.13 3.36 -2.43
N ILE A 252 17.35 4.62 -2.05
CA ILE A 252 16.31 5.66 -2.11
C ILE A 252 16.45 6.33 -3.47
N CYS A 253 15.34 6.46 -4.19
CA CYS A 253 15.29 6.91 -5.56
C CYS A 253 14.28 8.04 -5.73
N ARG A 254 14.48 8.84 -6.79
CA ARG A 254 13.57 9.90 -7.22
C ARG A 254 13.21 9.71 -8.70
N ILE A 255 11.98 10.07 -9.07
CA ILE A 255 11.48 10.02 -10.45
C ILE A 255 11.46 11.45 -11.01
N ALA A 256 12.32 11.70 -12.00
CA ALA A 256 12.50 13.00 -12.67
C ALA A 256 11.72 13.09 -13.97
#